data_1a26270c272008c72ff23f58978b3c74
#
_entry.id   1a26270c272008c72ff23f58978b3c74
#
_cell.length_a   1.000
_cell.length_b   1.000
_cell.length_c   1.000
_cell.angle_alpha   90.00
_cell.angle_beta   90.00
_cell.angle_gamma   90.00
#
_symmetry.space_group_name_H-M   'P 1'
#
loop_
_entity.id
_entity.type
_entity.pdbx_description
1 polymer ?
#
loop_
_entity_poly.entity_id
_entity_poly.type
_entity_poly.pdbx_seq_one_letter_code
_entity_poly.pdbx_strand_id
1 'polypeptide(L)'
;MLNLNLERAANDLYGLLENTKDIDTLRWMLKSEKNMLKADLYVAERMARIGGKRKTRDAHAVELYLDENIDRLTEALHNLSYSPSRGEAHIIYNPVIREIFAAPYIDRIVHHLVVDTINPWWDTRLWHGSSSCRVGKGTSYAIALLDKHIRRVSHNFARRTYVVKLDISGYFMHINRAKLLERVLGGLDKQFAGNYGKRYEIIKHAITAIIMDDPIKGVRIRGSYEDWRKLPMDKSLFAAPEGCGLVIGNVTSQVFSNIYLDPLDRFVTQELGYKNYGRYVDDFYIVVTEEEMPQVKRDIKEINRFLGLIGLSLNTKKTRIIEPWQGVPFLGMVNRNGVIMPDKRLTRNYRAAVREYVAGAKNRDSIMSYLGMMVHYDSYKMARKAFGRYGAMFDRLVEEVEFYEK
;
A
#
# COMPACT_ATOMS: atom_id res chain seq x y z
N MET A 1 0.48 26.80 5.54
CA MET A 1 0.14 25.54 4.81
C MET A 1 0.00 25.73 3.31
N LEU A 2 -0.60 26.83 2.82
CA LEU A 2 -0.58 27.16 1.37
C LEU A 2 0.86 27.31 0.82
N ASN A 3 1.77 27.89 1.60
CA ASN A 3 3.19 28.06 1.19
C ASN A 3 3.96 26.74 1.03
N LEU A 4 3.70 25.71 1.86
CA LEU A 4 4.38 24.42 1.76
C LEU A 4 3.98 23.63 0.51
N ASN A 5 2.73 23.75 0.05
CA ASN A 5 2.28 23.13 -1.20
C ASN A 5 2.79 23.89 -2.43
N LEU A 6 2.94 25.22 -2.33
CA LEU A 6 3.53 26.03 -3.39
C LEU A 6 5.05 25.84 -3.47
N GLU A 7 5.76 25.68 -2.33
CA GLU A 7 7.19 25.36 -2.33
C GLU A 7 7.46 23.95 -2.84
N ARG A 8 6.61 22.97 -2.51
CA ARG A 8 6.75 21.60 -3.02
C ARG A 8 6.40 21.52 -4.50
N ALA A 9 5.30 22.15 -4.92
CA ALA A 9 4.95 22.29 -6.33
C ALA A 9 6.02 23.09 -7.10
N ALA A 10 6.62 24.12 -6.49
CA ALA A 10 7.73 24.84 -7.08
C ALA A 10 9.00 23.96 -7.15
N ASN A 11 9.32 23.15 -6.14
CA ASN A 11 10.47 22.25 -6.17
C ASN A 11 10.25 21.07 -7.14
N ASP A 12 9.02 20.55 -7.23
CA ASP A 12 8.65 19.53 -8.22
C ASP A 12 8.61 20.13 -9.64
N LEU A 13 8.19 21.40 -9.79
CA LEU A 13 8.30 22.21 -11.00
C LEU A 13 9.76 22.58 -11.33
N TYR A 14 10.61 22.87 -10.34
CA TYR A 14 12.05 23.04 -10.56
C TYR A 14 12.69 21.77 -11.11
N GLY A 15 12.32 20.61 -10.61
CA GLY A 15 12.76 19.32 -11.18
C GLY A 15 12.25 19.08 -12.62
N LEU A 16 11.06 19.62 -12.97
CA LEU A 16 10.54 19.67 -14.35
C LEU A 16 11.32 20.65 -15.23
N LEU A 17 11.81 21.73 -14.64
CA LEU A 17 12.43 22.87 -15.31
C LEU A 17 13.97 22.86 -15.29
N GLU A 18 14.61 21.82 -14.70
CA GLU A 18 16.08 21.70 -14.74
C GLU A 18 16.70 21.76 -16.14
N ASN A 19 15.85 21.64 -17.19
CA ASN A 19 16.25 21.82 -18.59
C ASN A 19 15.66 23.05 -19.29
N THR A 20 14.78 23.84 -18.64
CA THR A 20 14.22 25.05 -19.24
C THR A 20 14.31 26.22 -18.25
N LYS A 21 15.28 27.12 -18.50
CA LYS A 21 15.42 28.40 -17.80
C LYS A 21 14.30 29.41 -18.18
N ASP A 22 13.06 28.93 -18.41
CA ASP A 22 12.02 29.77 -18.96
C ASP A 22 11.07 30.25 -17.86
N ILE A 23 11.42 31.43 -17.32
CA ILE A 23 10.60 32.19 -16.37
C ILE A 23 9.20 32.47 -16.94
N ASP A 24 9.04 32.55 -18.25
CA ASP A 24 7.75 32.81 -18.88
C ASP A 24 6.82 31.59 -18.84
N THR A 25 7.38 30.38 -18.91
CA THR A 25 6.62 29.12 -18.66
C THR A 25 6.12 29.05 -17.21
N LEU A 26 6.94 29.41 -16.22
CA LEU A 26 6.51 29.51 -14.81
C LEU A 26 5.41 30.55 -14.61
N ARG A 27 5.58 31.73 -15.21
CA ARG A 27 4.55 32.81 -15.17
C ARG A 27 3.26 32.36 -15.83
N TRP A 28 3.33 31.62 -16.94
CA TRP A 28 2.15 31.07 -17.62
C TRP A 28 1.43 30.05 -16.74
N MET A 29 2.16 29.14 -16.10
CA MET A 29 1.59 28.13 -15.18
C MET A 29 0.85 28.76 -14.00
N LEU A 30 1.38 29.86 -13.46
CA LEU A 30 0.78 30.58 -12.32
C LEU A 30 -0.39 31.49 -12.68
N LYS A 31 -0.68 31.70 -13.98
CA LYS A 31 -1.71 32.64 -14.46
C LYS A 31 -3.15 32.18 -14.31
N SER A 32 -3.39 30.86 -14.15
CA SER A 32 -4.75 30.34 -13.95
C SER A 32 -4.75 28.99 -13.21
N GLU A 33 -5.83 28.71 -12.48
CA GLU A 33 -6.03 27.40 -11.81
C GLU A 33 -6.00 26.22 -12.81
N LYS A 34 -6.45 26.44 -14.05
CA LYS A 34 -6.40 25.45 -15.13
C LYS A 34 -4.97 25.12 -15.54
N ASN A 35 -4.10 26.13 -15.63
CA ASN A 35 -2.69 25.92 -15.94
C ASN A 35 -1.95 25.21 -14.81
N MET A 36 -2.27 25.56 -13.54
CA MET A 36 -1.74 24.84 -12.38
C MET A 36 -2.19 23.37 -12.38
N LEU A 37 -3.46 23.09 -12.68
CA LEU A 37 -3.94 21.72 -12.83
C LEU A 37 -3.20 20.96 -13.93
N LYS A 38 -2.95 21.57 -15.08
CA LYS A 38 -2.18 20.98 -16.16
C LYS A 38 -0.75 20.64 -15.73
N ALA A 39 -0.10 21.52 -14.97
CA ALA A 39 1.23 21.29 -14.41
C ALA A 39 1.23 20.11 -13.40
N ASP A 40 0.25 20.07 -12.50
CA ASP A 40 0.09 18.96 -11.56
C ASP A 40 -0.11 17.61 -12.27
N LEU A 41 -0.82 17.59 -13.40
CA LEU A 41 -1.01 16.37 -14.19
C LEU A 41 0.29 15.87 -14.84
N TYR A 42 1.19 16.77 -15.28
CA TYR A 42 2.52 16.35 -15.73
C TYR A 42 3.37 15.77 -14.61
N VAL A 43 3.29 16.34 -13.39
CA VAL A 43 3.96 15.75 -12.20
C VAL A 43 3.38 14.38 -11.90
N ALA A 44 2.06 14.25 -11.86
CA ALA A 44 1.36 13.01 -11.61
C ALA A 44 1.70 11.92 -12.66
N GLU A 45 1.87 12.33 -13.94
CA GLU A 45 2.30 11.42 -15.01
C GLU A 45 3.71 10.86 -14.74
N ARG A 46 4.67 11.69 -14.32
CA ARG A 46 6.00 11.22 -13.93
C ARG A 46 5.94 10.19 -12.80
N MET A 47 5.11 10.43 -11.79
CA MET A 47 4.90 9.48 -10.71
C MET A 47 4.28 8.16 -11.21
N ALA A 48 3.37 8.22 -12.18
CA ALA A 48 2.75 7.05 -12.78
C ALA A 48 3.74 6.15 -13.56
N ARG A 49 4.89 6.68 -14.01
CA ARG A 49 5.97 5.94 -14.70
C ARG A 49 6.77 5.02 -13.78
N ILE A 50 6.80 5.32 -12.49
CA ILE A 50 7.65 4.60 -11.52
C ILE A 50 7.24 3.13 -11.41
N GLY A 51 8.21 2.25 -11.14
CA GLY A 51 7.96 0.81 -10.94
C GLY A 51 7.75 0.01 -12.23
N GLY A 52 8.37 0.41 -13.35
CA GLY A 52 8.39 -0.35 -14.61
C GLY A 52 7.10 -0.22 -15.44
N LYS A 53 6.13 0.57 -14.98
CA LYS A 53 4.83 0.76 -15.66
C LYS A 53 4.96 1.49 -17.00
N ARG A 54 6.02 2.28 -17.20
CA ARG A 54 6.37 2.93 -18.46
C ARG A 54 6.54 1.92 -19.62
N LYS A 55 6.90 0.66 -19.35
CA LYS A 55 7.13 -0.36 -20.38
C LYS A 55 5.85 -1.00 -20.92
N THR A 56 4.67 -0.55 -20.49
CA THR A 56 3.40 -1.09 -20.98
C THR A 56 2.98 -0.43 -22.30
N ARG A 57 2.29 -1.17 -23.16
CA ARG A 57 1.75 -0.61 -24.43
C ARG A 57 0.82 0.58 -24.19
N ASP A 58 0.04 0.53 -23.14
CA ASP A 58 -0.89 1.58 -22.75
C ASP A 58 -0.14 2.87 -22.35
N ALA A 59 0.95 2.76 -21.56
CA ALA A 59 1.81 3.89 -21.24
C ALA A 59 2.43 4.51 -22.50
N HIS A 60 2.98 3.69 -23.40
CA HIS A 60 3.54 4.18 -24.68
C HIS A 60 2.50 4.90 -25.54
N ALA A 61 1.27 4.39 -25.60
CA ALA A 61 0.20 5.03 -26.35
C ALA A 61 -0.16 6.41 -25.78
N VAL A 62 -0.17 6.55 -24.45
CA VAL A 62 -0.41 7.86 -23.80
C VAL A 62 0.78 8.79 -23.98
N GLU A 63 2.02 8.30 -23.84
CA GLU A 63 3.25 9.08 -23.99
C GLU A 63 3.43 9.63 -25.42
N LEU A 64 2.98 8.90 -26.44
CA LEU A 64 3.08 9.32 -27.87
C LEU A 64 2.30 10.62 -28.14
N TYR A 65 1.20 10.83 -27.43
CA TYR A 65 0.32 12.01 -27.54
C TYR A 65 0.13 12.64 -26.15
N LEU A 66 1.25 12.83 -25.42
CA LEU A 66 1.18 13.22 -24.01
C LEU A 66 0.48 14.56 -23.81
N ASP A 67 0.84 15.57 -24.60
CA ASP A 67 0.30 16.92 -24.44
C ASP A 67 -1.20 16.96 -24.70
N GLU A 68 -1.67 16.29 -25.76
CA GLU A 68 -3.10 16.20 -26.08
C GLU A 68 -3.88 15.39 -25.01
N ASN A 69 -3.26 14.35 -24.46
CA ASN A 69 -3.88 13.57 -23.40
C ASN A 69 -3.97 14.36 -22.10
N ILE A 70 -2.92 15.10 -21.74
CA ILE A 70 -2.94 16.00 -20.56
C ILE A 70 -3.94 17.13 -20.77
N ASP A 71 -4.05 17.71 -21.97
CA ASP A 71 -5.04 18.74 -22.24
C ASP A 71 -6.47 18.21 -22.09
N ARG A 72 -6.77 17.02 -22.64
CA ARG A 72 -8.08 16.37 -22.46
C ARG A 72 -8.40 16.07 -20.99
N LEU A 73 -7.43 15.58 -20.22
CA LEU A 73 -7.60 15.37 -18.78
C LEU A 73 -7.84 16.67 -18.03
N THR A 74 -7.08 17.73 -18.38
CA THR A 74 -7.24 19.06 -17.79
C THR A 74 -8.65 19.58 -17.99
N GLU A 75 -9.16 19.49 -19.23
CA GLU A 75 -10.53 19.90 -19.56
C GLU A 75 -11.57 19.07 -18.80
N ALA A 76 -11.44 17.74 -18.82
CA ALA A 76 -12.40 16.84 -18.16
C ALA A 76 -12.46 17.08 -16.64
N LEU A 77 -11.31 17.27 -16.00
CA LEU A 77 -11.24 17.55 -14.56
C LEU A 77 -11.74 18.96 -14.24
N HIS A 78 -11.32 19.97 -14.99
CA HIS A 78 -11.74 21.35 -14.78
C HIS A 78 -13.25 21.54 -14.96
N ASN A 79 -13.86 20.83 -15.92
CA ASN A 79 -15.29 20.85 -16.18
C ASN A 79 -16.09 19.86 -15.32
N LEU A 80 -15.43 19.15 -14.38
CA LEU A 80 -16.05 18.15 -13.51
C LEU A 80 -16.76 17.02 -14.30
N SER A 81 -16.23 16.66 -15.46
CA SER A 81 -16.77 15.61 -16.35
C SER A 81 -15.88 14.36 -16.42
N TYR A 82 -14.78 14.33 -15.66
CA TYR A 82 -13.92 13.15 -15.59
C TYR A 82 -14.70 11.94 -15.06
N SER A 83 -14.55 10.82 -15.76
CA SER A 83 -15.03 9.49 -15.33
C SER A 83 -13.93 8.46 -15.63
N PRO A 84 -13.66 7.51 -14.72
CA PRO A 84 -12.66 6.48 -14.95
C PRO A 84 -12.96 5.64 -16.18
N SER A 85 -11.92 5.34 -16.96
CA SER A 85 -12.01 4.47 -18.11
C SER A 85 -12.05 3.00 -17.69
N ARG A 86 -12.48 2.12 -18.59
CA ARG A 86 -12.54 0.68 -18.30
C ARG A 86 -11.15 0.05 -18.35
N GLY A 87 -10.78 -0.56 -17.24
CA GLY A 87 -9.48 -1.22 -17.07
C GLY A 87 -9.49 -2.70 -17.47
N GLU A 88 -8.43 -3.37 -17.04
CA GLU A 88 -8.23 -4.80 -17.27
C GLU A 88 -8.09 -5.54 -15.94
N ALA A 89 -8.80 -6.65 -15.79
CA ALA A 89 -8.68 -7.53 -14.63
C ALA A 89 -7.92 -8.81 -15.00
N HIS A 90 -7.01 -9.24 -14.13
CA HIS A 90 -6.24 -10.47 -14.29
C HIS A 90 -5.87 -11.11 -12.94
N ILE A 91 -5.55 -12.39 -12.98
CA ILE A 91 -5.11 -13.14 -11.80
C ILE A 91 -3.58 -13.15 -11.71
N ILE A 92 -3.07 -12.89 -10.51
CA ILE A 92 -1.67 -13.15 -10.16
C ILE A 92 -1.60 -14.31 -9.15
N TYR A 93 -0.54 -15.12 -9.24
CA TYR A 93 -0.38 -16.32 -8.40
C TYR A 93 0.62 -16.13 -7.25
N ASN A 94 1.56 -15.21 -7.42
CA ASN A 94 2.63 -15.01 -6.45
C ASN A 94 2.52 -13.63 -5.77
N PRO A 95 2.78 -13.55 -4.46
CA PRO A 95 3.06 -14.63 -3.49
C PRO A 95 1.80 -15.41 -3.07
N VAL A 96 0.61 -14.92 -3.37
CA VAL A 96 -0.71 -15.51 -3.09
C VAL A 96 -1.62 -15.17 -4.25
N ILE A 97 -2.53 -16.08 -4.62
CA ILE A 97 -3.50 -15.84 -5.67
C ILE A 97 -4.36 -14.62 -5.35
N ARG A 98 -4.41 -13.68 -6.27
CA ARG A 98 -5.17 -12.42 -6.16
C ARG A 98 -5.67 -11.98 -7.52
N GLU A 99 -6.78 -11.30 -7.48
CA GLU A 99 -7.36 -10.54 -8.58
C GLU A 99 -6.77 -9.12 -8.57
N ILE A 100 -6.29 -8.66 -9.71
CA ILE A 100 -5.75 -7.31 -9.88
C ILE A 100 -6.56 -6.60 -10.94
N PHE A 101 -7.05 -5.41 -10.60
CA PHE A 101 -7.68 -4.50 -11.55
C PHE A 101 -6.68 -3.41 -11.93
N ALA A 102 -6.22 -3.44 -13.16
CA ALA A 102 -5.28 -2.46 -13.68
C ALA A 102 -6.06 -1.32 -14.35
N ALA A 103 -6.06 -0.16 -13.72
CA ALA A 103 -6.56 1.05 -14.36
C ALA A 103 -5.74 1.39 -15.61
N PRO A 104 -6.34 1.92 -16.70
CA PRO A 104 -5.64 2.48 -17.83
C PRO A 104 -4.61 3.53 -17.39
N TYR A 105 -3.52 3.66 -18.17
CA TYR A 105 -2.42 4.55 -17.78
C TYR A 105 -2.87 6.00 -17.60
N ILE A 106 -3.80 6.47 -18.45
CA ILE A 106 -4.39 7.81 -18.36
C ILE A 106 -5.08 8.04 -17.01
N ASP A 107 -5.82 7.06 -16.49
CA ASP A 107 -6.49 7.16 -15.20
C ASP A 107 -5.51 7.08 -14.03
N ARG A 108 -4.37 6.38 -14.19
CA ARG A 108 -3.32 6.37 -13.17
C ARG A 108 -2.74 7.75 -12.92
N ILE A 109 -2.71 8.62 -13.94
CA ILE A 109 -2.31 10.02 -13.78
C ILE A 109 -3.27 10.71 -12.80
N VAL A 110 -4.58 10.52 -12.95
CA VAL A 110 -5.57 11.09 -12.03
C VAL A 110 -5.47 10.47 -10.64
N HIS A 111 -5.20 9.16 -10.53
CA HIS A 111 -4.95 8.52 -9.24
C HIS A 111 -3.75 9.14 -8.52
N HIS A 112 -2.66 9.45 -9.22
CA HIS A 112 -1.50 10.14 -8.63
C HIS A 112 -1.84 11.58 -8.25
N LEU A 113 -2.52 12.35 -9.08
CA LEU A 113 -3.00 13.69 -8.73
C LEU A 113 -3.80 13.71 -7.42
N VAL A 114 -4.73 12.77 -7.25
CA VAL A 114 -5.52 12.63 -6.02
C VAL A 114 -4.62 12.30 -4.83
N VAL A 115 -3.75 11.28 -4.97
CA VAL A 115 -2.87 10.85 -3.88
C VAL A 115 -1.91 11.95 -3.47
N ASP A 116 -1.27 12.62 -4.42
CA ASP A 116 -0.30 13.69 -4.14
C ASP A 116 -0.97 14.89 -3.46
N THR A 117 -2.27 15.10 -3.73
CA THR A 117 -3.04 16.15 -3.06
C THR A 117 -3.42 15.77 -1.62
N ILE A 118 -3.95 14.56 -1.38
CA ILE A 118 -4.53 14.23 -0.07
C ILE A 118 -3.56 13.56 0.90
N ASN A 119 -2.59 12.78 0.39
CA ASN A 119 -1.72 11.94 1.22
C ASN A 119 -0.84 12.74 2.20
N PRO A 120 -0.26 13.91 1.85
CA PRO A 120 0.55 14.70 2.79
C PRO A 120 -0.23 15.10 4.04
N TRP A 121 -1.51 15.41 3.90
CA TRP A 121 -2.37 15.77 5.02
C TRP A 121 -2.77 14.55 5.85
N TRP A 122 -3.14 13.43 5.20
CA TRP A 122 -3.52 12.21 5.90
C TRP A 122 -2.33 11.54 6.58
N ASP A 123 -1.16 11.48 5.95
CA ASP A 123 0.01 10.78 6.47
C ASP A 123 0.45 11.30 7.84
N THR A 124 0.31 12.61 8.09
CA THR A 124 0.61 13.21 9.40
C THR A 124 -0.42 12.89 10.48
N ARG A 125 -1.60 12.37 10.13
CA ARG A 125 -2.74 12.13 11.02
C ARG A 125 -3.05 10.67 11.27
N LEU A 126 -2.67 9.80 10.34
CA LEU A 126 -2.80 8.37 10.51
C LEU A 126 -1.94 7.88 11.68
N TRP A 127 -2.44 6.87 12.39
CA TRP A 127 -1.69 6.24 13.47
C TRP A 127 -0.25 5.89 13.04
N HIS A 128 0.73 6.20 13.89
CA HIS A 128 2.14 5.98 13.53
C HIS A 128 2.47 4.50 13.30
N GLY A 129 1.78 3.57 13.97
CA GLY A 129 1.92 2.12 13.79
C GLY A 129 1.18 1.55 12.57
N SER A 130 0.42 2.37 11.81
CA SER A 130 -0.06 2.00 10.47
C SER A 130 1.09 2.16 9.48
N SER A 131 1.56 1.04 8.89
CA SER A 131 2.88 0.99 8.24
C SER A 131 2.83 0.75 6.74
N SER A 132 1.70 0.30 6.19
CA SER A 132 1.59 -0.02 4.77
C SER A 132 1.47 1.21 3.89
N CYS A 133 2.16 1.22 2.73
CA CYS A 133 2.00 2.23 1.70
C CYS A 133 2.18 3.69 2.20
N ARG A 134 3.15 3.90 3.08
CA ARG A 134 3.50 5.22 3.65
C ARG A 134 5.00 5.48 3.46
N VAL A 135 5.34 6.74 3.17
CA VAL A 135 6.74 7.16 2.97
C VAL A 135 7.56 6.92 4.25
N GLY A 136 8.75 6.35 4.12
CA GLY A 136 9.62 6.02 5.25
C GLY A 136 9.15 4.86 6.12
N LYS A 137 8.07 4.16 5.72
CA LYS A 137 7.52 2.98 6.40
C LYS A 137 7.53 1.77 5.45
N GLY A 138 6.68 0.80 5.65
CA GLY A 138 6.65 -0.41 4.83
C GLY A 138 6.94 -1.65 5.66
N THR A 139 7.29 -2.73 5.00
CA THR A 139 7.45 -4.05 5.61
C THR A 139 8.53 -4.06 6.69
N SER A 140 9.72 -3.51 6.39
CA SER A 140 10.85 -3.49 7.34
C SER A 140 10.53 -2.66 8.59
N TYR A 141 9.90 -1.49 8.41
CA TYR A 141 9.44 -0.67 9.53
C TYR A 141 8.43 -1.42 10.40
N ALA A 142 7.44 -2.09 9.79
CA ALA A 142 6.41 -2.82 10.52
C ALA A 142 6.99 -3.97 11.35
N ILE A 143 7.97 -4.70 10.80
CA ILE A 143 8.65 -5.81 11.49
C ILE A 143 9.51 -5.27 12.65
N ALA A 144 10.27 -4.20 12.43
CA ALA A 144 11.05 -3.55 13.46
C ALA A 144 10.17 -2.97 14.59
N LEU A 145 9.00 -2.42 14.24
CA LEU A 145 8.03 -1.92 15.20
C LEU A 145 7.46 -3.05 16.07
N LEU A 146 7.15 -4.20 15.47
CA LEU A 146 6.71 -5.38 16.22
C LEU A 146 7.80 -5.85 17.22
N ASP A 147 9.05 -5.95 16.78
CA ASP A 147 10.17 -6.30 17.66
C ASP A 147 10.33 -5.31 18.81
N LYS A 148 10.28 -4.02 18.52
CA LYS A 148 10.30 -2.94 19.52
C LYS A 148 9.18 -3.08 20.55
N HIS A 149 7.95 -3.40 20.12
CA HIS A 149 6.82 -3.59 21.00
C HIS A 149 7.00 -4.84 21.87
N ILE A 150 7.47 -5.96 21.28
CA ILE A 150 7.76 -7.17 22.03
C ILE A 150 8.82 -6.89 23.11
N ARG A 151 9.96 -6.29 22.77
CA ARG A 151 11.02 -5.94 23.72
C ARG A 151 10.55 -5.02 24.84
N ARG A 152 9.73 -4.01 24.48
CA ARG A 152 9.18 -3.07 25.46
C ARG A 152 8.30 -3.80 26.50
N VAL A 153 7.33 -4.58 26.05
CA VAL A 153 6.35 -5.24 26.91
C VAL A 153 6.99 -6.37 27.72
N SER A 154 7.91 -7.11 27.09
CA SER A 154 8.60 -8.24 27.73
C SER A 154 9.80 -7.82 28.59
N HIS A 155 10.12 -6.53 28.67
CA HIS A 155 11.38 -6.06 29.30
C HIS A 155 12.60 -6.81 28.76
N ASN A 156 12.76 -6.82 27.44
CA ASN A 156 13.80 -7.58 26.72
C ASN A 156 13.73 -9.09 27.02
N PHE A 157 12.51 -9.66 26.92
CA PHE A 157 12.23 -11.09 27.08
C PHE A 157 12.35 -11.63 28.51
N ALA A 158 12.48 -10.76 29.50
CA ALA A 158 12.50 -11.15 30.93
C ALA A 158 11.10 -11.42 31.50
N ARG A 159 10.04 -10.86 30.88
CA ARG A 159 8.66 -11.00 31.31
C ARG A 159 7.84 -11.76 30.27
N ARG A 160 6.95 -12.62 30.75
CA ARG A 160 6.02 -13.34 29.87
C ARG A 160 5.09 -12.37 29.14
N THR A 161 5.01 -12.54 27.82
CA THR A 161 4.37 -11.59 26.92
C THR A 161 3.68 -12.33 25.79
N TYR A 162 2.59 -11.78 25.30
CA TYR A 162 1.81 -12.33 24.20
C TYR A 162 1.67 -11.33 23.05
N VAL A 163 1.79 -11.82 21.84
CA VAL A 163 1.43 -11.12 20.62
C VAL A 163 0.09 -11.67 20.15
N VAL A 164 -0.92 -10.82 20.18
CA VAL A 164 -2.26 -11.11 19.68
C VAL A 164 -2.32 -10.63 18.24
N LYS A 165 -2.29 -11.55 17.30
CA LYS A 165 -2.41 -11.26 15.87
C LYS A 165 -3.85 -11.37 15.42
N LEU A 166 -4.29 -10.38 14.66
CA LEU A 166 -5.64 -10.24 14.16
C LEU A 166 -5.60 -9.93 12.65
N ASP A 167 -6.56 -10.41 11.91
CA ASP A 167 -6.68 -10.23 10.45
C ASP A 167 -8.14 -9.94 10.11
N ILE A 168 -8.39 -9.08 9.12
CA ILE A 168 -9.74 -8.73 8.69
C ILE A 168 -10.16 -9.65 7.53
N SER A 169 -11.35 -10.21 7.62
CA SER A 169 -11.87 -11.11 6.59
C SER A 169 -12.23 -10.35 5.33
N GLY A 170 -11.70 -10.80 4.17
CA GLY A 170 -12.06 -10.24 2.86
C GLY A 170 -11.96 -8.71 2.76
N TYR A 171 -10.97 -8.10 3.41
CA TYR A 171 -10.91 -6.67 3.68
C TYR A 171 -11.26 -5.79 2.47
N PHE A 172 -10.51 -5.92 1.36
CA PHE A 172 -10.72 -5.08 0.18
C PHE A 172 -12.10 -5.28 -0.46
N MET A 173 -12.69 -6.48 -0.34
CA MET A 173 -13.99 -6.82 -0.92
C MET A 173 -15.16 -6.25 -0.10
N HIS A 174 -14.94 -5.95 1.18
CA HIS A 174 -15.97 -5.46 2.10
C HIS A 174 -15.85 -3.98 2.46
N ILE A 175 -14.90 -3.24 1.87
CA ILE A 175 -14.82 -1.78 2.04
C ILE A 175 -16.08 -1.17 1.44
N ASN A 176 -16.92 -0.56 2.29
CA ASN A 176 -18.11 0.16 1.85
C ASN A 176 -17.70 1.49 1.19
N ARG A 177 -18.01 1.64 -0.11
CA ARG A 177 -17.58 2.79 -0.92
C ARG A 177 -18.18 4.12 -0.44
N ALA A 178 -19.44 4.12 0.01
CA ALA A 178 -20.08 5.34 0.53
C ALA A 178 -19.42 5.81 1.84
N LYS A 179 -19.16 4.88 2.78
CA LYS A 179 -18.44 5.21 4.03
C LYS A 179 -17.01 5.64 3.77
N LEU A 180 -16.34 5.02 2.79
CA LEU A 180 -15.01 5.45 2.37
C LEU A 180 -15.04 6.87 1.82
N LEU A 181 -15.97 7.17 0.91
CA LEU A 181 -16.13 8.49 0.31
C LEU A 181 -16.37 9.56 1.39
N GLU A 182 -17.29 9.31 2.31
CA GLU A 182 -17.59 10.20 3.44
C GLU A 182 -16.30 10.54 4.22
N ARG A 183 -15.48 9.55 4.55
CA ARG A 183 -14.24 9.75 5.30
C ARG A 183 -13.19 10.54 4.52
N VAL A 184 -13.00 10.18 3.24
CA VAL A 184 -12.00 10.84 2.41
C VAL A 184 -12.39 12.29 2.18
N LEU A 185 -13.66 12.58 1.89
CA LEU A 185 -14.16 13.93 1.71
C LEU A 185 -14.14 14.73 3.01
N GLY A 186 -14.53 14.13 4.15
CA GLY A 186 -14.40 14.79 5.46
C GLY A 186 -12.95 15.16 5.82
N GLY A 187 -11.97 14.39 5.34
CA GLY A 187 -10.55 14.76 5.42
C GLY A 187 -10.18 15.89 4.46
N LEU A 188 -10.69 15.87 3.24
CA LEU A 188 -10.47 16.90 2.23
C LEU A 188 -11.02 18.25 2.71
N ASP A 189 -12.24 18.28 3.29
CA ASP A 189 -12.86 19.46 3.86
C ASP A 189 -11.97 20.12 4.93
N LYS A 190 -11.43 19.30 5.82
CA LYS A 190 -10.50 19.75 6.87
C LYS A 190 -9.16 20.22 6.31
N GLN A 191 -8.66 19.57 5.27
CA GLN A 191 -7.42 19.95 4.60
C GLN A 191 -7.53 21.34 3.94
N PHE A 192 -8.64 21.61 3.27
CA PHE A 192 -8.89 22.88 2.60
C PHE A 192 -9.38 23.98 3.55
N ALA A 193 -9.80 23.64 4.77
CA ALA A 193 -10.14 24.58 5.83
C ALA A 193 -11.10 25.73 5.42
N GLY A 194 -12.10 25.41 4.61
CA GLY A 194 -13.08 26.40 4.10
C GLY A 194 -12.70 27.08 2.79
N ASN A 195 -11.52 26.86 2.25
CA ASN A 195 -11.13 27.34 0.93
C ASN A 195 -11.66 26.39 -0.17
N TYR A 196 -12.94 26.51 -0.50
CA TYR A 196 -13.65 25.65 -1.43
C TYR A 196 -13.64 26.20 -2.88
N GLY A 197 -12.49 26.71 -3.34
CA GLY A 197 -12.30 27.15 -4.72
C GLY A 197 -12.28 25.99 -5.72
N LYS A 198 -12.03 26.33 -6.99
CA LYS A 198 -12.10 25.38 -8.11
C LYS A 198 -11.22 24.12 -7.91
N ARG A 199 -10.03 24.28 -7.32
CA ARG A 199 -9.14 23.12 -7.01
C ARG A 199 -9.82 22.11 -6.07
N TYR A 200 -10.50 22.59 -5.02
CA TYR A 200 -11.26 21.71 -4.12
C TYR A 200 -12.34 20.93 -4.90
N GLU A 201 -13.12 21.61 -5.74
CA GLU A 201 -14.17 20.98 -6.55
C GLU A 201 -13.61 19.88 -7.47
N ILE A 202 -12.49 20.17 -8.15
CA ILE A 202 -11.80 19.24 -9.05
C ILE A 202 -11.36 17.98 -8.27
N ILE A 203 -10.69 18.15 -7.15
CA ILE A 203 -10.20 17.01 -6.34
C ILE A 203 -11.36 16.22 -5.74
N LYS A 204 -12.38 16.90 -5.22
CA LYS A 204 -13.62 16.28 -4.73
C LYS A 204 -14.30 15.44 -5.81
N HIS A 205 -14.43 15.99 -7.02
CA HIS A 205 -14.99 15.28 -8.16
C HIS A 205 -14.17 14.04 -8.53
N ALA A 206 -12.85 14.18 -8.66
CA ALA A 206 -11.96 13.07 -8.98
C ALA A 206 -12.01 11.95 -7.93
N ILE A 207 -11.99 12.29 -6.63
CA ILE A 207 -12.16 11.34 -5.52
C ILE A 207 -13.49 10.62 -5.64
N THR A 208 -14.57 11.36 -5.85
CA THR A 208 -15.93 10.81 -5.97
C THR A 208 -16.03 9.85 -7.15
N ALA A 209 -15.53 10.27 -8.31
CA ALA A 209 -15.51 9.46 -9.53
C ALA A 209 -14.74 8.14 -9.31
N ILE A 210 -13.55 8.20 -8.68
CA ILE A 210 -12.71 7.03 -8.44
C ILE A 210 -13.33 6.06 -7.41
N ILE A 211 -13.88 6.58 -6.30
CA ILE A 211 -14.43 5.72 -5.23
C ILE A 211 -15.76 5.10 -5.62
N MET A 212 -16.61 5.86 -6.31
CA MET A 212 -17.96 5.41 -6.66
C MET A 212 -18.03 4.64 -7.98
N ASP A 213 -16.94 4.60 -8.76
CA ASP A 213 -16.89 3.76 -9.95
C ASP A 213 -17.10 2.29 -9.59
N ASP A 214 -17.84 1.59 -10.46
CA ASP A 214 -17.99 0.15 -10.37
C ASP A 214 -16.90 -0.55 -11.20
N PRO A 215 -15.85 -1.08 -10.56
CA PRO A 215 -14.69 -1.59 -11.27
C PRO A 215 -14.97 -2.86 -12.08
N ILE A 216 -16.05 -3.57 -11.81
CA ILE A 216 -16.41 -4.78 -12.55
C ILE A 216 -17.24 -4.47 -13.80
N LYS A 217 -17.88 -3.30 -13.85
CA LYS A 217 -18.75 -2.92 -14.97
C LYS A 217 -17.90 -2.63 -16.22
N GLY A 218 -18.01 -3.48 -17.23
CA GLY A 218 -17.32 -3.31 -18.50
C GLY A 218 -15.80 -3.51 -18.44
N VAL A 219 -15.27 -4.11 -17.36
CA VAL A 219 -13.85 -4.46 -17.25
C VAL A 219 -13.47 -5.53 -18.27
N ARG A 220 -12.30 -5.41 -18.87
CA ARG A 220 -11.74 -6.43 -19.75
C ARG A 220 -11.07 -7.51 -18.92
N ILE A 221 -11.57 -8.74 -19.02
CA ILE A 221 -10.98 -9.90 -18.33
C ILE A 221 -9.84 -10.47 -19.17
N ARG A 222 -8.67 -10.64 -18.56
CA ARG A 222 -7.49 -11.27 -19.14
C ARG A 222 -7.16 -12.57 -18.41
N GLY A 223 -6.76 -13.58 -19.19
CA GLY A 223 -6.45 -14.93 -18.68
C GLY A 223 -7.57 -15.92 -19.00
N SER A 224 -7.42 -17.14 -18.50
CA SER A 224 -8.39 -18.24 -18.76
C SER A 224 -9.46 -18.30 -17.67
N TYR A 225 -10.60 -18.88 -17.99
CA TYR A 225 -11.65 -19.19 -17.01
C TYR A 225 -11.12 -20.06 -15.85
N GLU A 226 -10.20 -20.98 -16.13
CA GLU A 226 -9.57 -21.84 -15.13
C GLU A 226 -8.73 -21.06 -14.10
N ASP A 227 -8.13 -19.93 -14.49
CA ASP A 227 -7.40 -19.08 -13.58
C ASP A 227 -8.35 -18.44 -12.56
N TRP A 228 -9.50 -17.97 -13.03
CA TRP A 228 -10.51 -17.32 -12.19
C TRP A 228 -11.19 -18.31 -11.24
N ARG A 229 -11.39 -19.56 -11.65
CA ARG A 229 -11.95 -20.62 -10.78
C ARG A 229 -11.06 -20.95 -9.57
N LYS A 230 -9.76 -20.69 -9.64
CA LYS A 230 -8.82 -20.92 -8.53
C LYS A 230 -8.90 -19.82 -7.47
N LEU A 231 -9.47 -18.67 -7.79
CA LEU A 231 -9.62 -17.57 -6.84
C LEU A 231 -10.77 -17.87 -5.86
N PRO A 232 -10.54 -17.84 -4.54
CA PRO A 232 -11.63 -17.94 -3.57
C PRO A 232 -12.62 -16.79 -3.73
N MET A 233 -13.90 -17.09 -3.58
CA MET A 233 -14.98 -16.11 -3.76
C MET A 233 -14.84 -14.88 -2.83
N ASP A 234 -14.38 -15.10 -1.59
CA ASP A 234 -14.12 -14.04 -0.60
C ASP A 234 -12.95 -13.12 -0.97
N LYS A 235 -12.27 -13.38 -2.09
CA LYS A 235 -11.16 -12.59 -2.62
C LYS A 235 -11.42 -11.99 -4.00
N SER A 236 -12.64 -12.11 -4.50
CA SER A 236 -13.04 -11.58 -5.79
C SER A 236 -14.00 -10.39 -5.65
N LEU A 237 -13.73 -9.31 -6.37
CA LEU A 237 -14.63 -8.16 -6.47
C LEU A 237 -15.95 -8.53 -7.17
N PHE A 238 -15.96 -9.53 -8.03
CA PHE A 238 -17.19 -10.03 -8.66
C PHE A 238 -18.16 -10.67 -7.65
N ALA A 239 -17.67 -11.05 -6.47
CA ALA A 239 -18.48 -11.58 -5.38
C ALA A 239 -18.63 -10.58 -4.21
N ALA A 240 -18.12 -9.36 -4.34
CA ALA A 240 -18.25 -8.34 -3.32
C ALA A 240 -19.73 -7.92 -3.14
N PRO A 241 -20.16 -7.58 -1.92
CA PRO A 241 -21.49 -7.03 -1.71
C PRO A 241 -21.71 -5.73 -2.51
N GLU A 242 -22.94 -5.47 -2.88
CA GLU A 242 -23.30 -4.23 -3.59
C GLU A 242 -22.85 -2.99 -2.82
N GLY A 243 -22.30 -2.00 -3.55
CA GLY A 243 -21.74 -0.80 -2.95
C GLY A 243 -20.44 -1.00 -2.16
N CYS A 244 -19.91 -2.23 -2.14
CA CYS A 244 -18.62 -2.55 -1.52
C CYS A 244 -17.57 -2.88 -2.57
N GLY A 245 -16.33 -2.93 -2.07
CA GLY A 245 -15.17 -3.34 -2.86
C GLY A 245 -14.27 -2.19 -3.27
N LEU A 246 -12.98 -2.39 -3.04
CA LEU A 246 -11.91 -1.49 -3.46
C LEU A 246 -10.89 -2.29 -4.27
N VAL A 247 -10.57 -1.83 -5.47
CA VAL A 247 -9.67 -2.54 -6.39
C VAL A 247 -8.26 -2.68 -5.81
N ILE A 248 -7.63 -3.82 -6.05
CA ILE A 248 -6.22 -4.04 -5.76
C ILE A 248 -5.42 -3.72 -7.03
N GLY A 249 -4.47 -2.78 -6.93
CA GLY A 249 -3.58 -2.39 -8.03
C GLY A 249 -3.43 -0.89 -8.23
N ASN A 250 -4.34 -0.07 -7.73
CA ASN A 250 -4.29 1.38 -7.83
C ASN A 250 -3.62 2.03 -6.61
N VAL A 251 -2.87 3.10 -6.84
CA VAL A 251 -2.20 3.85 -5.76
C VAL A 251 -3.21 4.49 -4.79
N THR A 252 -4.35 4.95 -5.29
CA THR A 252 -5.44 5.48 -4.45
C THR A 252 -5.98 4.43 -3.50
N SER A 253 -6.13 3.18 -3.93
CA SER A 253 -6.63 2.10 -3.08
C SER A 253 -5.72 1.85 -1.87
N GLN A 254 -4.42 2.07 -2.02
CA GLN A 254 -3.45 1.93 -0.93
C GLN A 254 -3.66 3.01 0.15
N VAL A 255 -3.85 4.26 -0.27
CA VAL A 255 -4.10 5.38 0.66
C VAL A 255 -5.50 5.27 1.26
N PHE A 256 -6.50 5.00 0.43
CA PHE A 256 -7.90 4.87 0.86
C PHE A 256 -8.11 3.73 1.86
N SER A 257 -7.40 2.61 1.70
CA SER A 257 -7.45 1.50 2.66
C SER A 257 -6.94 1.91 4.05
N ASN A 258 -5.89 2.72 4.12
CA ASN A 258 -5.40 3.23 5.40
C ASN A 258 -6.37 4.22 6.03
N ILE A 259 -6.97 5.11 5.24
CA ILE A 259 -8.00 6.07 5.69
C ILE A 259 -9.24 5.33 6.23
N TYR A 260 -9.65 4.26 5.55
CA TYR A 260 -10.82 3.47 5.96
C TYR A 260 -10.63 2.83 7.34
N LEU A 261 -9.41 2.38 7.68
CA LEU A 261 -9.09 1.75 8.96
C LEU A 261 -8.54 2.70 10.04
N ASP A 262 -8.33 3.99 9.76
CA ASP A 262 -7.89 4.94 10.79
C ASP A 262 -8.80 4.95 12.03
N PRO A 263 -10.14 4.84 11.94
CA PRO A 263 -10.97 4.73 13.13
C PRO A 263 -10.74 3.47 13.96
N LEU A 264 -10.41 2.34 13.32
CA LEU A 264 -10.01 1.14 14.05
C LEU A 264 -8.72 1.39 14.82
N ASP A 265 -7.73 2.02 14.18
CA ASP A 265 -6.47 2.36 14.83
C ASP A 265 -6.71 3.23 16.07
N ARG A 266 -7.59 4.23 15.95
CA ARG A 266 -7.98 5.11 17.09
C ARG A 266 -8.75 4.36 18.16
N PHE A 267 -9.71 3.55 17.80
CA PHE A 267 -10.47 2.74 18.73
C PHE A 267 -9.54 1.84 19.57
N VAL A 268 -8.64 1.11 18.91
CA VAL A 268 -7.70 0.20 19.60
C VAL A 268 -6.72 0.97 20.49
N THR A 269 -6.23 2.13 20.04
CA THR A 269 -5.14 2.83 20.74
C THR A 269 -5.62 3.88 21.74
N GLN A 270 -6.78 4.51 21.52
CA GLN A 270 -7.29 5.60 22.34
C GLN A 270 -8.42 5.15 23.26
N GLU A 271 -9.37 4.34 22.76
CA GLU A 271 -10.51 3.88 23.55
C GLU A 271 -10.17 2.60 24.33
N LEU A 272 -9.55 1.59 23.69
CA LEU A 272 -9.10 0.39 24.39
C LEU A 272 -7.73 0.55 25.07
N GLY A 273 -6.97 1.60 24.73
CA GLY A 273 -5.72 1.97 25.42
C GLY A 273 -4.47 1.18 25.00
N TYR A 274 -4.51 0.34 23.94
CA TYR A 274 -3.37 -0.48 23.52
C TYR A 274 -2.30 0.33 22.81
N LYS A 275 -1.23 0.72 23.51
CA LYS A 275 -0.12 1.52 22.95
C LYS A 275 0.86 0.67 22.11
N ASN A 276 0.96 -0.64 22.38
CA ASN A 276 1.83 -1.56 21.64
C ASN A 276 1.03 -2.27 20.54
N TYR A 277 0.47 -1.46 19.66
CA TYR A 277 -0.36 -1.82 18.52
C TYR A 277 0.31 -1.42 17.21
N GLY A 278 0.26 -2.28 16.20
CA GLY A 278 0.70 -1.97 14.84
C GLY A 278 -0.14 -2.68 13.79
N ARG A 279 -0.26 -2.06 12.61
CA ARG A 279 -1.07 -2.55 11.51
C ARG A 279 -0.33 -2.45 10.17
N TYR A 280 -0.49 -3.47 9.36
CA TYR A 280 -0.06 -3.49 7.97
C TYR A 280 -1.23 -3.93 7.08
N VAL A 281 -1.91 -2.99 6.44
CA VAL A 281 -3.19 -3.18 5.72
C VAL A 281 -4.24 -3.77 6.67
N ASP A 282 -4.63 -5.03 6.46
CA ASP A 282 -5.62 -5.80 7.22
C ASP A 282 -5.02 -6.69 8.33
N ASP A 283 -3.70 -6.89 8.32
CA ASP A 283 -2.97 -7.68 9.35
C ASP A 283 -2.50 -6.74 10.47
N PHE A 284 -2.98 -6.92 11.68
CA PHE A 284 -2.60 -6.10 12.82
C PHE A 284 -2.34 -6.93 14.07
N TYR A 285 -1.65 -6.31 15.04
CA TYR A 285 -1.29 -6.97 16.28
C TYR A 285 -1.39 -6.04 17.48
N ILE A 286 -1.57 -6.66 18.64
CA ILE A 286 -1.47 -6.04 19.97
C ILE A 286 -0.44 -6.86 20.76
N VAL A 287 0.49 -6.19 21.45
CA VAL A 287 1.44 -6.85 22.34
C VAL A 287 1.09 -6.52 23.78
N VAL A 288 0.90 -7.56 24.59
CA VAL A 288 0.41 -7.46 25.97
C VAL A 288 1.14 -8.41 26.93
N THR A 289 1.03 -8.11 28.18
CA THR A 289 1.51 -8.97 29.27
C THR A 289 0.53 -10.10 29.56
N GLU A 290 0.92 -11.05 30.42
CA GLU A 290 0.05 -12.14 30.86
C GLU A 290 -1.17 -11.62 31.64
N GLU A 291 -0.97 -10.61 32.47
CA GLU A 291 -2.04 -10.00 33.30
C GLU A 291 -3.10 -9.28 32.48
N GLU A 292 -2.72 -8.77 31.30
CA GLU A 292 -3.65 -8.07 30.38
C GLU A 292 -4.46 -9.06 29.51
N MET A 293 -4.08 -10.33 29.43
CA MET A 293 -4.72 -11.32 28.55
C MET A 293 -6.22 -11.53 28.79
N PRO A 294 -6.75 -11.54 30.02
CA PRO A 294 -8.20 -11.64 30.23
C PRO A 294 -8.96 -10.46 29.63
N GLN A 295 -8.39 -9.25 29.69
CA GLN A 295 -8.99 -8.05 29.09
C GLN A 295 -8.95 -8.13 27.57
N VAL A 296 -7.80 -8.48 26.98
CA VAL A 296 -7.65 -8.60 25.53
C VAL A 296 -8.66 -9.57 24.92
N LYS A 297 -8.93 -10.70 25.59
CA LYS A 297 -9.95 -11.66 25.12
C LYS A 297 -11.36 -11.06 25.05
N ARG A 298 -11.70 -10.13 25.95
CA ARG A 298 -12.95 -9.38 25.89
C ARG A 298 -12.89 -8.36 24.75
N ASP A 299 -11.80 -7.61 24.65
CA ASP A 299 -11.63 -6.53 23.69
C ASP A 299 -11.56 -7.02 22.23
N ILE A 300 -11.11 -8.24 21.99
CA ILE A 300 -11.24 -8.86 20.63
C ILE A 300 -12.70 -8.89 20.16
N LYS A 301 -13.66 -9.12 21.08
CA LYS A 301 -15.09 -9.10 20.74
C LYS A 301 -15.55 -7.66 20.45
N GLU A 302 -15.08 -6.69 21.23
CA GLU A 302 -15.38 -5.27 21.00
C GLU A 302 -14.76 -4.75 19.70
N ILE A 303 -13.53 -5.16 19.39
CA ILE A 303 -12.89 -4.89 18.09
C ILE A 303 -13.73 -5.46 16.94
N ASN A 304 -14.21 -6.69 17.08
CA ASN A 304 -15.06 -7.28 16.03
C ASN A 304 -16.41 -6.56 15.91
N ARG A 305 -17.02 -6.14 17.04
CA ARG A 305 -18.24 -5.33 17.05
C ARG A 305 -18.00 -3.99 16.36
N PHE A 306 -16.90 -3.31 16.69
CA PHE A 306 -16.51 -2.04 16.05
C PHE A 306 -16.33 -2.19 14.53
N LEU A 307 -15.63 -3.24 14.09
CA LEU A 307 -15.46 -3.55 12.67
C LEU A 307 -16.82 -3.73 11.99
N GLY A 308 -17.80 -4.38 12.65
CA GLY A 308 -19.17 -4.52 12.14
C GLY A 308 -19.86 -3.18 11.83
N LEU A 309 -19.57 -2.11 12.61
CA LEU A 309 -20.11 -0.77 12.35
C LEU A 309 -19.62 -0.18 11.02
N ILE A 310 -18.45 -0.61 10.56
CA ILE A 310 -17.88 -0.19 9.28
C ILE A 310 -17.97 -1.25 8.19
N GLY A 311 -18.79 -2.31 8.38
CA GLY A 311 -19.02 -3.35 7.39
C GLY A 311 -17.94 -4.42 7.29
N LEU A 312 -17.08 -4.54 8.30
CA LEU A 312 -15.95 -5.47 8.35
C LEU A 312 -16.11 -6.49 9.48
N SER A 313 -15.30 -7.55 9.45
CA SER A 313 -15.26 -8.54 10.53
C SER A 313 -13.87 -9.15 10.67
N LEU A 314 -13.54 -9.64 11.87
CA LEU A 314 -12.30 -10.37 12.12
C LEU A 314 -12.34 -11.75 11.45
N ASN A 315 -11.20 -12.15 10.93
CA ASN A 315 -10.96 -13.52 10.51
C ASN A 315 -10.58 -14.38 11.72
N THR A 316 -11.57 -15.02 12.33
CA THR A 316 -11.36 -15.84 13.53
C THR A 316 -10.41 -17.00 13.30
N LYS A 317 -10.35 -17.55 12.07
CA LYS A 317 -9.45 -18.66 11.70
C LYS A 317 -7.98 -18.21 11.66
N LYS A 318 -7.71 -16.92 11.46
CA LYS A 318 -6.36 -16.35 11.44
C LYS A 318 -5.97 -15.64 12.73
N THR A 319 -6.91 -15.41 13.64
CA THR A 319 -6.61 -14.88 14.98
C THR A 319 -5.68 -15.83 15.73
N ARG A 320 -4.55 -15.32 16.22
CA ARG A 320 -3.52 -16.08 16.93
C ARG A 320 -3.05 -15.32 18.17
N ILE A 321 -2.82 -16.06 19.24
CA ILE A 321 -2.15 -15.58 20.46
C ILE A 321 -0.85 -16.37 20.55
N ILE A 322 0.28 -15.68 20.50
CA ILE A 322 1.60 -16.31 20.33
C ILE A 322 2.56 -15.73 21.36
N GLU A 323 3.27 -16.55 22.08
CA GLU A 323 4.40 -16.13 22.89
C GLU A 323 5.64 -15.94 22.01
N PRO A 324 6.45 -14.86 22.20
CA PRO A 324 7.58 -14.55 21.31
C PRO A 324 8.60 -15.69 21.14
N TRP A 325 8.81 -16.51 22.16
CA TRP A 325 9.73 -17.67 22.08
C TRP A 325 9.26 -18.75 21.09
N GLN A 326 7.95 -18.85 20.83
CA GLN A 326 7.38 -19.76 19.82
C GLN A 326 7.68 -19.30 18.39
N GLY A 327 7.96 -18.00 18.23
CA GLY A 327 8.18 -17.34 16.95
C GLY A 327 6.89 -16.73 16.39
N VAL A 328 6.87 -15.40 16.31
CA VAL A 328 5.76 -14.59 15.82
C VAL A 328 5.90 -14.37 14.32
N PRO A 329 5.06 -14.97 13.47
CA PRO A 329 5.10 -14.73 12.03
C PRO A 329 4.45 -13.38 11.71
N PHE A 330 5.14 -12.51 10.96
CA PHE A 330 4.63 -11.24 10.49
C PHE A 330 5.32 -10.83 9.18
N LEU A 331 4.53 -10.54 8.15
CA LEU A 331 4.98 -10.05 6.85
C LEU A 331 6.10 -10.86 6.19
N GLY A 332 6.04 -12.18 6.28
CA GLY A 332 7.02 -13.09 5.68
C GLY A 332 8.25 -13.36 6.54
N MET A 333 8.33 -12.74 7.71
CA MET A 333 9.38 -12.98 8.71
C MET A 333 8.81 -13.63 9.97
N VAL A 334 9.66 -14.25 10.76
CA VAL A 334 9.34 -14.80 12.08
C VAL A 334 10.28 -14.17 13.09
N ASN A 335 9.72 -13.46 14.07
CA ASN A 335 10.46 -12.94 15.21
C ASN A 335 10.41 -13.95 16.36
N ARG A 336 11.57 -14.47 16.76
CA ARG A 336 11.71 -15.37 17.92
C ARG A 336 12.65 -14.73 18.92
N ASN A 337 12.10 -14.12 19.96
CA ASN A 337 12.87 -13.42 21.00
C ASN A 337 13.94 -12.47 20.41
N GLY A 338 13.54 -11.66 19.43
CA GLY A 338 14.40 -10.65 18.81
C GLY A 338 15.29 -11.17 17.68
N VAL A 339 15.35 -12.49 17.44
CA VAL A 339 15.96 -13.05 16.23
C VAL A 339 14.91 -13.09 15.13
N ILE A 340 15.16 -12.35 14.06
CA ILE A 340 14.20 -12.19 12.95
C ILE A 340 14.71 -12.91 11.72
N MET A 341 13.98 -13.92 11.27
CA MET A 341 14.35 -14.77 10.14
C MET A 341 13.19 -14.91 9.15
N PRO A 342 13.48 -15.19 7.86
CA PRO A 342 12.45 -15.50 6.88
C PRO A 342 11.57 -16.67 7.31
N ASP A 343 10.27 -16.58 7.05
CA ASP A 343 9.34 -17.68 7.29
C ASP A 343 9.61 -18.89 6.37
N LYS A 344 8.95 -20.01 6.65
CA LYS A 344 9.11 -21.26 5.88
C LYS A 344 8.73 -21.07 4.41
N ARG A 345 7.72 -20.24 4.10
CA ARG A 345 7.25 -19.98 2.74
C ARG A 345 8.29 -19.17 1.96
N LEU A 346 8.75 -18.05 2.53
CA LEU A 346 9.76 -17.21 1.91
C LEU A 346 11.06 -17.98 1.68
N THR A 347 11.52 -18.73 2.68
CA THR A 347 12.70 -19.59 2.58
C THR A 347 12.56 -20.65 1.48
N ARG A 348 11.40 -21.30 1.35
CA ARG A 348 11.14 -22.30 0.31
C ARG A 348 11.17 -21.67 -1.09
N ASN A 349 10.50 -20.54 -1.27
CA ASN A 349 10.44 -19.84 -2.54
C ASN A 349 11.82 -19.32 -2.95
N TYR A 350 12.56 -18.74 -2.02
CA TYR A 350 13.94 -18.31 -2.25
C TYR A 350 14.82 -19.49 -2.71
N ARG A 351 14.78 -20.63 -2.01
CA ARG A 351 15.56 -21.82 -2.41
C ARG A 351 15.16 -22.36 -3.78
N ALA A 352 13.89 -22.25 -4.15
CA ALA A 352 13.44 -22.62 -5.51
C ALA A 352 14.06 -21.68 -6.56
N ALA A 353 13.97 -20.36 -6.34
CA ALA A 353 14.56 -19.36 -7.22
C ALA A 353 16.08 -19.54 -7.38
N VAL A 354 16.81 -19.85 -6.27
CA VAL A 354 18.25 -20.13 -6.31
C VAL A 354 18.55 -21.37 -7.17
N ARG A 355 17.78 -22.45 -7.04
CA ARG A 355 17.97 -23.66 -7.86
C ARG A 355 17.80 -23.38 -9.33
N GLU A 356 16.78 -22.61 -9.71
CA GLU A 356 16.52 -22.22 -11.10
C GLU A 356 17.66 -21.35 -11.64
N TYR A 357 18.12 -20.38 -10.86
CA TYR A 357 19.20 -19.47 -11.24
C TYR A 357 20.52 -20.22 -11.45
N VAL A 358 20.90 -21.10 -10.54
CA VAL A 358 22.11 -21.93 -10.61
C VAL A 358 22.06 -22.88 -11.80
N ALA A 359 20.85 -23.33 -12.18
CA ALA A 359 20.63 -24.15 -13.38
C ALA A 359 20.68 -23.34 -14.70
N GLY A 360 20.94 -22.02 -14.66
CA GLY A 360 21.06 -21.15 -15.83
C GLY A 360 19.77 -20.48 -16.28
N ALA A 361 18.67 -20.59 -15.54
CA ALA A 361 17.45 -19.84 -15.83
C ALA A 361 17.65 -18.33 -15.57
N LYS A 362 17.01 -17.48 -16.41
CA LYS A 362 17.03 -16.02 -16.26
C LYS A 362 16.14 -15.60 -15.08
N ASN A 363 16.58 -15.85 -13.85
CA ASN A 363 15.79 -15.61 -12.62
C ASN A 363 16.50 -14.69 -11.62
N ARG A 364 17.45 -13.87 -12.10
CA ARG A 364 18.25 -12.97 -11.27
C ARG A 364 17.38 -11.98 -10.49
N ASP A 365 16.39 -11.34 -11.14
CA ASP A 365 15.54 -10.34 -10.53
C ASP A 365 14.73 -10.90 -9.36
N SER A 366 14.28 -12.15 -9.46
CA SER A 366 13.59 -12.84 -8.36
C SER A 366 14.50 -13.04 -7.15
N ILE A 367 15.76 -13.43 -7.38
CA ILE A 367 16.74 -13.58 -6.29
C ILE A 367 17.03 -12.24 -5.63
N MET A 368 17.30 -11.19 -6.45
CA MET A 368 17.54 -9.84 -5.94
C MET A 368 16.37 -9.33 -5.11
N SER A 369 15.14 -9.60 -5.54
CA SER A 369 13.94 -9.28 -4.77
C SER A 369 13.91 -9.99 -3.41
N TYR A 370 14.22 -11.30 -3.35
CA TYR A 370 14.30 -12.04 -2.09
C TYR A 370 15.44 -11.56 -1.20
N LEU A 371 16.62 -11.31 -1.76
CA LEU A 371 17.77 -10.78 -1.01
C LEU A 371 17.44 -9.41 -0.41
N GLY A 372 16.86 -8.50 -1.19
CA GLY A 372 16.41 -7.20 -0.70
C GLY A 372 15.38 -7.27 0.43
N MET A 373 14.52 -8.30 0.43
CA MET A 373 13.60 -8.55 1.55
C MET A 373 14.31 -9.06 2.82
N MET A 374 15.45 -9.74 2.67
CA MET A 374 16.14 -10.46 3.75
C MET A 374 17.34 -9.71 4.33
N VAL A 375 17.89 -8.74 3.60
CA VAL A 375 19.15 -8.03 3.93
C VAL A 375 19.15 -7.40 5.32
N HIS A 376 17.99 -6.99 5.82
CA HIS A 376 17.86 -6.31 7.12
C HIS A 376 17.72 -7.27 8.33
N TYR A 377 17.82 -8.58 8.13
CA TYR A 377 17.49 -9.58 9.15
C TYR A 377 18.57 -10.64 9.31
N ASP A 378 18.41 -11.53 10.31
CA ASP A 378 19.36 -12.61 10.64
C ASP A 378 19.32 -13.74 9.59
N SER A 379 19.50 -13.42 8.33
CA SER A 379 19.24 -14.29 7.19
C SER A 379 20.45 -14.63 6.34
N TYR A 380 21.58 -13.94 6.49
CA TYR A 380 22.77 -14.08 5.65
C TYR A 380 23.23 -15.56 5.54
N LYS A 381 23.45 -16.23 6.69
CA LYS A 381 23.90 -17.63 6.70
C LYS A 381 22.92 -18.56 5.97
N MET A 382 21.63 -18.35 6.15
CA MET A 382 20.59 -19.13 5.49
C MET A 382 20.56 -18.84 3.98
N ALA A 383 20.67 -17.57 3.60
CA ALA A 383 20.68 -17.14 2.20
C ALA A 383 21.89 -17.72 1.46
N ARG A 384 23.10 -17.60 2.02
CA ARG A 384 24.33 -18.16 1.45
C ARG A 384 24.29 -19.69 1.36
N LYS A 385 23.76 -20.37 2.38
CA LYS A 385 23.63 -21.84 2.38
C LYS A 385 22.76 -22.37 1.24
N ALA A 386 21.79 -21.59 0.76
CA ALA A 386 20.94 -22.01 -0.36
C ALA A 386 21.72 -22.19 -1.67
N PHE A 387 22.82 -21.47 -1.88
CA PHE A 387 23.69 -21.61 -3.05
C PHE A 387 24.64 -22.84 -2.97
N GLY A 388 24.86 -23.44 -1.80
CA GLY A 388 25.71 -24.60 -1.63
C GLY A 388 27.12 -24.39 -2.19
N ARG A 389 27.55 -25.24 -3.15
CA ARG A 389 28.87 -25.13 -3.83
C ARG A 389 29.04 -23.87 -4.69
N TYR A 390 27.98 -23.18 -5.02
CA TYR A 390 27.98 -21.96 -5.84
C TYR A 390 28.05 -20.67 -5.00
N GLY A 391 28.67 -20.71 -3.82
CA GLY A 391 28.79 -19.57 -2.90
C GLY A 391 29.38 -18.30 -3.53
N ALA A 392 30.33 -18.45 -4.47
CA ALA A 392 30.88 -17.30 -5.21
C ALA A 392 29.84 -16.54 -6.05
N MET A 393 28.78 -17.22 -6.51
CA MET A 393 27.66 -16.53 -7.20
C MET A 393 26.82 -15.71 -6.20
N PHE A 394 26.62 -16.23 -5.00
CA PHE A 394 25.95 -15.50 -3.92
C PHE A 394 26.75 -14.24 -3.54
N ASP A 395 28.06 -14.39 -3.32
CA ASP A 395 28.93 -13.29 -2.86
C ASP A 395 28.87 -12.11 -3.86
N ARG A 396 28.88 -12.38 -5.19
CA ARG A 396 28.70 -11.34 -6.23
C ARG A 396 27.31 -10.65 -6.18
N LEU A 397 26.25 -11.40 -5.89
CA LEU A 397 24.90 -10.83 -5.80
C LEU A 397 24.74 -9.96 -4.54
N VAL A 398 25.42 -10.32 -3.47
CA VAL A 398 25.38 -9.62 -2.18
C VAL A 398 26.08 -8.28 -2.25
N GLU A 399 27.19 -8.16 -3.00
CA GLU A 399 27.87 -6.88 -3.24
C GLU A 399 26.93 -5.81 -3.82
N GLU A 400 25.92 -6.22 -4.58
CA GLU A 400 24.93 -5.31 -5.18
C GLU A 400 23.78 -4.93 -4.23
N VAL A 401 23.55 -5.67 -3.14
CA VAL A 401 22.39 -5.50 -2.23
C VAL A 401 22.79 -4.83 -0.90
N GLU A 402 24.10 -4.60 -0.68
CA GLU A 402 24.62 -4.06 0.60
C GLU A 402 24.10 -4.83 1.81
N PHE A 403 24.35 -6.14 1.85
CA PHE A 403 24.08 -6.93 3.05
C PHE A 403 24.96 -6.40 4.19
N TYR A 404 24.35 -5.81 5.19
CA TYR A 404 25.07 -5.45 6.41
C TYR A 404 25.38 -6.74 7.18
N GLU A 405 26.68 -7.05 7.32
CA GLU A 405 27.12 -8.00 8.34
C GLU A 405 26.83 -7.37 9.72
N LYS A 406 25.91 -8.00 10.46
CA LYS A 406 25.73 -7.72 11.89
C LYS A 406 26.55 -8.71 12.69
#